data_7fed9526dd1d6966d93e9a7b77de8afd
#
_entry.id   7fed9526dd1d6966d93e9a7b77de8afd
#
_cell.length_a   1.000
_cell.length_b   1.000
_cell.length_c   1.000
_cell.angle_alpha   90.00
_cell.angle_beta   90.00
_cell.angle_gamma   90.00
#
_symmetry.space_group_name_H-M   'P 1'
#
loop_
_entity.id
_entity.type
_entity.pdbx_description
1 polymer ?
#
loop_
_entity_poly.entity_id
_entity_poly.type
_entity_poly.pdbx_seq_one_letter_code
_entity_poly.pdbx_strand_id
1 'polypeptide(L)'
;REIDEWGISYALGVAALRALAEAERKLGIGEGESAGIAGSSESSEALNNLKIGAILDGPNDYITKALNTFDAPDVPIPADVTCKVKGDRHCATVATAAVIAKVTRDRLMVKFAAQPQYAPYEWANNKGYGSAAHREAIVEHGPSDLHRLSWHLV
;
A
#
# COMPACT_ATOMS: atom_id res chain seq x y z
N ARG A 1 -12.33 1.95 -5.51
CA ARG A 1 -12.70 3.32 -5.92
C ARG A 1 -11.50 4.04 -6.51
N GLU A 2 -10.46 4.33 -5.73
CA GLU A 2 -9.23 5.01 -6.22
C GLU A 2 -8.60 4.28 -7.43
N ILE A 3 -8.58 2.94 -7.44
CA ILE A 3 -8.06 2.17 -8.58
C ILE A 3 -8.91 2.37 -9.84
N ASP A 4 -10.22 2.49 -9.70
CA ASP A 4 -11.13 2.71 -10.84
C ASP A 4 -11.06 4.14 -11.38
N GLU A 5 -10.81 5.12 -10.50
CA GLU A 5 -10.71 6.53 -10.85
C GLU A 5 -9.32 6.91 -11.39
N TRP A 6 -8.26 6.37 -10.79
CA TRP A 6 -6.87 6.81 -11.05
C TRP A 6 -6.05 5.81 -11.86
N GLY A 7 -6.52 4.58 -11.99
CA GLY A 7 -5.75 3.46 -12.49
C GLY A 7 -4.81 2.88 -11.43
N ILE A 8 -4.49 1.58 -11.60
CA ILE A 8 -3.78 0.81 -10.57
C ILE A 8 -2.38 1.34 -10.27
N SER A 9 -1.63 1.77 -11.28
CA SER A 9 -0.24 2.21 -11.08
C SER A 9 -0.16 3.47 -10.21
N TYR A 10 -1.04 4.44 -10.48
CA TYR A 10 -1.06 5.67 -9.71
C TYR A 10 -1.61 5.44 -8.30
N ALA A 11 -2.68 4.66 -8.15
CA ALA A 11 -3.23 4.30 -6.85
C ALA A 11 -2.19 3.56 -5.97
N LEU A 12 -1.38 2.67 -6.55
CA LEU A 12 -0.28 2.00 -5.84
C LEU A 12 0.81 2.99 -5.40
N GLY A 13 1.15 3.96 -6.25
CA GLY A 13 2.11 5.01 -5.92
C GLY A 13 1.66 5.85 -4.73
N VAL A 14 0.44 6.36 -4.78
CA VAL A 14 -0.14 7.14 -3.68
C VAL A 14 -0.25 6.32 -2.40
N ALA A 15 -0.66 5.04 -2.49
CA ALA A 15 -0.73 4.16 -1.34
C ALA A 15 0.64 3.91 -0.70
N ALA A 16 1.69 3.75 -1.51
CA ALA A 16 3.06 3.60 -1.02
C ALA A 16 3.57 4.89 -0.34
N LEU A 17 3.28 6.06 -0.92
CA LEU A 17 3.63 7.36 -0.31
C LEU A 17 2.88 7.59 1.01
N ARG A 18 1.61 7.21 1.11
CA ARG A 18 0.85 7.23 2.38
C ARG A 18 1.50 6.34 3.45
N ALA A 19 1.96 5.15 3.06
CA ALA A 19 2.64 4.24 3.97
C ALA A 19 4.01 4.77 4.41
N LEU A 20 4.75 5.42 3.50
CA LEU A 20 6.04 6.05 3.79
C LEU A 20 5.86 7.22 4.76
N ALA A 21 4.97 8.16 4.46
CA ALA A 21 4.67 9.29 5.32
C ALA A 21 4.23 8.86 6.73
N GLU A 22 3.40 7.82 6.80
CA GLU A 22 2.98 7.24 8.10
C GLU A 22 4.16 6.61 8.86
N ALA A 23 5.06 5.93 8.17
CA ALA A 23 6.25 5.33 8.78
C ALA A 23 7.21 6.42 9.30
N GLU A 24 7.45 7.46 8.52
CA GLU A 24 8.27 8.61 8.90
C GLU A 24 7.71 9.32 10.12
N ARG A 25 6.41 9.60 10.11
CA ARG A 25 5.72 10.20 11.25
C ARG A 25 5.87 9.37 12.53
N LYS A 26 5.75 8.04 12.44
CA LYS A 26 5.95 7.14 13.59
C LYS A 26 7.39 7.13 14.11
N LEU A 27 8.33 7.45 13.26
CA LEU A 27 9.75 7.58 13.62
C LEU A 27 10.12 8.99 14.10
N GLY A 28 9.14 9.92 14.15
CA GLY A 28 9.38 11.33 14.51
C GLY A 28 10.09 12.14 13.42
N ILE A 29 10.09 11.63 12.17
CA ILE A 29 10.69 12.32 11.02
C ILE A 29 9.66 13.33 10.48
N GLY A 30 10.08 14.57 10.30
CA GLY A 30 9.22 15.65 9.78
C GLY A 30 8.39 16.38 10.83
N GLU A 31 8.43 15.98 12.09
CA GLU A 31 7.82 16.74 13.20
C GLU A 31 8.78 17.88 13.67
N GLY A 32 9.08 18.80 12.77
CA GLY A 32 9.85 20.00 13.10
C GLY A 32 8.97 21.05 13.79
N GLU A 33 9.42 21.56 14.95
CA GLU A 33 9.05 22.80 15.65
C GLU A 33 7.78 22.84 16.51
N SER A 34 6.96 21.78 16.66
CA SER A 34 5.76 21.88 17.51
C SER A 34 5.76 21.05 18.80
N ALA A 35 6.69 20.15 19.00
CA ALA A 35 6.85 19.44 20.26
C ALA A 35 8.03 20.01 21.03
N GLY A 36 7.76 20.86 22.02
CA GLY A 36 8.74 21.46 22.92
C GLY A 36 9.44 20.45 23.83
N ILE A 37 10.18 19.53 23.25
CA ILE A 37 11.17 18.71 23.95
C ILE A 37 12.53 19.22 23.46
N ALA A 38 13.28 19.86 24.35
CA ALA A 38 14.65 20.30 24.16
C ALA A 38 15.54 19.08 23.79
N GLY A 39 15.52 18.69 22.52
CA GLY A 39 16.46 17.75 21.94
C GLY A 39 17.75 18.47 21.61
N SER A 40 18.89 17.90 21.96
CA SER A 40 20.22 18.41 21.67
C SER A 40 20.37 18.73 20.17
N SER A 41 21.13 19.77 19.81
CA SER A 41 21.40 20.17 18.42
C SER A 41 21.91 19.05 17.51
N GLU A 42 22.54 18.03 18.07
CA GLU A 42 23.02 16.83 17.36
C GLU A 42 21.88 15.98 16.75
N SER A 43 20.70 15.93 17.39
CA SER A 43 19.56 15.17 16.89
C SER A 43 18.94 15.80 15.63
N SER A 44 18.95 17.12 15.55
CA SER A 44 18.40 17.87 14.40
C SER A 44 19.31 17.75 13.17
N GLU A 45 20.63 17.76 13.35
CA GLU A 45 21.60 17.58 12.26
C GLU A 45 21.58 16.14 11.70
N ALA A 46 21.39 15.14 12.57
CA ALA A 46 21.28 13.73 12.16
C ALA A 46 20.04 13.49 11.29
N LEU A 47 18.90 14.11 11.59
CA LEU A 47 17.67 14.00 10.82
C LEU A 47 17.78 14.70 9.44
N ASN A 48 18.49 15.83 9.36
CA ASN A 48 18.70 16.54 8.10
C ASN A 48 19.58 15.79 7.08
N ASN A 49 20.37 14.82 7.53
CA ASN A 49 21.22 13.98 6.69
C ASN A 49 20.65 12.57 6.45
N LEU A 50 19.44 12.28 6.95
CA LEU A 50 18.80 10.98 6.79
C LEU A 50 18.40 10.76 5.33
N LYS A 51 18.77 9.59 4.78
CA LYS A 51 18.34 9.14 3.46
C LYS A 51 17.49 7.89 3.63
N ILE A 52 16.35 7.86 2.96
CA ILE A 52 15.45 6.72 2.97
C ILE A 52 15.59 6.00 1.64
N GLY A 53 15.87 4.69 1.69
CA GLY A 53 15.86 3.82 0.51
C GLY A 53 14.63 2.94 0.53
N ALA A 54 13.99 2.74 -0.63
CA ALA A 54 12.90 1.79 -0.82
C ALA A 54 13.26 0.77 -1.90
N ILE A 55 13.08 -0.52 -1.61
CA ILE A 55 13.21 -1.58 -2.60
C ILE A 55 11.81 -2.00 -3.04
N LEU A 56 11.51 -1.78 -4.32
CA LEU A 56 10.23 -2.09 -4.92
C LEU A 56 10.33 -3.38 -5.76
N ASP A 57 9.47 -4.35 -5.45
CA ASP A 57 9.37 -5.55 -6.27
C ASP A 57 8.70 -5.24 -7.62
N GLY A 58 9.38 -5.63 -8.70
CA GLY A 58 8.92 -5.38 -10.06
C GLY A 58 9.80 -4.41 -10.85
N PRO A 59 9.46 -4.19 -12.13
CA PRO A 59 10.27 -3.35 -13.02
C PRO A 59 9.89 -1.86 -13.01
N ASN A 60 8.76 -1.49 -12.44
CA ASN A 60 8.18 -0.16 -12.61
C ASN A 60 8.16 0.63 -11.32
N ASP A 61 8.85 1.76 -11.31
CA ASP A 61 8.73 2.74 -10.24
C ASP A 61 7.46 3.57 -10.41
N TYR A 62 6.44 3.24 -9.64
CA TYR A 62 5.20 4.00 -9.55
C TYR A 62 5.19 4.94 -8.32
N ILE A 63 6.15 4.80 -7.41
CA ILE A 63 6.26 5.60 -6.18
C ILE A 63 6.78 7.00 -6.53
N THR A 64 7.94 7.08 -7.16
CA THR A 64 8.53 8.37 -7.57
C THR A 64 7.62 9.12 -8.54
N LYS A 65 6.91 8.40 -9.43
CA LYS A 65 5.95 9.01 -10.37
C LYS A 65 4.74 9.65 -9.68
N ALA A 66 4.33 9.14 -8.54
CA ALA A 66 3.22 9.68 -7.77
C ALA A 66 3.64 10.83 -6.83
N LEU A 67 4.94 10.98 -6.59
CA LEU A 67 5.46 12.02 -5.70
C LEU A 67 5.10 13.42 -6.21
N ASN A 68 4.74 14.32 -5.30
CA ASN A 68 4.35 15.70 -5.58
C ASN A 68 3.11 15.85 -6.50
N THR A 69 2.31 14.83 -6.65
CA THR A 69 1.01 14.92 -7.32
C THR A 69 -0.08 15.37 -6.36
N PHE A 70 -1.22 15.83 -6.89
CA PHE A 70 -2.29 16.42 -6.10
C PHE A 70 -2.84 15.48 -5.00
N ASP A 71 -2.94 14.18 -5.26
CA ASP A 71 -3.50 13.21 -4.33
C ASP A 71 -2.44 12.57 -3.41
N ALA A 72 -1.16 12.85 -3.65
CA ALA A 72 -0.08 12.33 -2.84
C ALA A 72 -0.01 13.07 -1.49
N PRO A 73 0.27 12.35 -0.39
CA PRO A 73 0.55 13.00 0.88
C PRO A 73 1.89 13.73 0.81
N ASP A 74 2.05 14.70 1.70
CA ASP A 74 3.38 15.23 1.98
C ASP A 74 4.26 14.17 2.61
N VAL A 75 5.45 13.97 2.04
CA VAL A 75 6.45 13.01 2.51
C VAL A 75 7.70 13.79 2.90
N PRO A 76 8.02 13.89 4.19
CA PRO A 76 9.14 14.68 4.68
C PRO A 76 10.48 14.33 4.02
N ILE A 77 10.78 13.05 3.84
CA ILE A 77 11.99 12.57 3.18
C ILE A 77 11.59 11.59 2.06
N PRO A 78 11.52 12.04 0.80
CA PRO A 78 11.25 11.15 -0.32
C PRO A 78 12.26 10.00 -0.39
N ALA A 79 11.77 8.79 -0.60
CA ALA A 79 12.62 7.62 -0.70
C ALA A 79 13.35 7.55 -2.05
N ASP A 80 14.61 7.13 -2.02
CA ASP A 80 15.34 6.68 -3.22
C ASP A 80 14.87 5.26 -3.58
N VAL A 81 14.15 5.13 -4.70
CA VAL A 81 13.47 3.89 -5.08
C VAL A 81 14.32 3.05 -6.00
N THR A 82 14.61 1.83 -5.57
CA THR A 82 15.28 0.81 -6.38
C THR A 82 14.29 -0.28 -6.78
N CYS A 83 14.03 -0.42 -8.08
CA CYS A 83 13.21 -1.50 -8.64
C CYS A 83 14.00 -2.80 -8.78
N LYS A 84 13.44 -3.91 -8.31
CA LYS A 84 14.03 -5.24 -8.43
C LYS A 84 13.01 -6.26 -8.90
N VAL A 85 13.16 -6.75 -10.13
CA VAL A 85 12.31 -7.84 -10.64
C VAL A 85 12.52 -9.10 -9.82
N LYS A 86 11.42 -9.69 -9.33
CA LYS A 86 11.44 -10.84 -8.40
C LYS A 86 12.24 -10.52 -7.13
N GLY A 87 12.06 -9.30 -6.60
CA GLY A 87 12.77 -8.83 -5.42
C GLY A 87 12.58 -9.72 -4.20
N ASP A 88 11.41 -10.31 -4.06
CA ASP A 88 11.06 -11.29 -3.03
C ASP A 88 11.97 -12.54 -3.02
N ARG A 89 12.55 -12.90 -4.17
CA ARG A 89 13.47 -14.04 -4.27
C ARG A 89 14.94 -13.69 -3.99
N HIS A 90 15.26 -12.41 -4.02
CA HIS A 90 16.64 -11.93 -3.92
C HIS A 90 16.91 -11.06 -2.70
N CYS A 91 15.86 -10.57 -2.05
CA CYS A 91 15.98 -9.66 -0.92
C CYS A 91 15.06 -10.10 0.22
N ALA A 92 15.65 -10.46 1.36
CA ALA A 92 14.91 -10.95 2.53
C ALA A 92 13.91 -9.92 3.07
N THR A 93 14.25 -8.63 3.03
CA THR A 93 13.35 -7.57 3.47
C THR A 93 12.12 -7.46 2.58
N VAL A 94 12.28 -7.59 1.25
CA VAL A 94 11.16 -7.61 0.30
C VAL A 94 10.29 -8.85 0.51
N ALA A 95 10.90 -10.03 0.69
CA ALA A 95 10.17 -11.26 0.98
C ALA A 95 9.36 -11.14 2.27
N THR A 96 9.96 -10.59 3.32
CA THR A 96 9.29 -10.37 4.62
C THR A 96 8.12 -9.38 4.47
N ALA A 97 8.32 -8.27 3.79
CA ALA A 97 7.27 -7.27 3.53
C ALA A 97 6.10 -7.89 2.73
N ALA A 98 6.41 -8.71 1.71
CA ALA A 98 5.40 -9.40 0.91
C ALA A 98 4.54 -10.37 1.75
N VAL A 99 5.17 -11.13 2.67
CA VAL A 99 4.44 -12.02 3.59
C VAL A 99 3.55 -11.22 4.54
N ILE A 100 4.07 -10.15 5.15
CA ILE A 100 3.28 -9.28 6.04
C ILE A 100 2.08 -8.69 5.31
N ALA A 101 2.30 -8.14 4.11
CA ALA A 101 1.24 -7.55 3.29
C ALA A 101 0.17 -8.59 2.93
N LYS A 102 0.59 -9.79 2.48
CA LYS A 102 -0.33 -10.88 2.14
C LYS A 102 -1.17 -11.32 3.33
N VAL A 103 -0.54 -11.59 4.47
CA VAL A 103 -1.27 -12.05 5.67
C VAL A 103 -2.23 -10.98 6.17
N THR A 104 -1.81 -9.73 6.17
CA THR A 104 -2.66 -8.58 6.57
C THR A 104 -3.87 -8.46 5.65
N ARG A 105 -3.65 -8.54 4.32
CA ARG A 105 -4.73 -8.51 3.33
C ARG A 105 -5.69 -9.69 3.51
N ASP A 106 -5.18 -10.89 3.65
CA ASP A 106 -6.02 -12.09 3.79
C ASP A 106 -6.89 -12.02 5.06
N ARG A 107 -6.33 -11.52 6.18
CA ARG A 107 -7.09 -11.27 7.41
C ARG A 107 -8.18 -10.21 7.21
N LEU A 108 -7.88 -9.15 6.46
CA LEU A 108 -8.86 -8.11 6.13
C LEU A 108 -10.00 -8.68 5.30
N MET A 109 -9.71 -9.52 4.30
CA MET A 109 -10.73 -10.18 3.47
C MET A 109 -11.63 -11.11 4.29
N VAL A 110 -11.08 -11.87 5.26
CA VAL A 110 -11.88 -12.67 6.19
C VAL A 110 -12.79 -11.79 7.05
N LYS A 111 -12.27 -10.64 7.53
CA LYS A 111 -13.06 -9.68 8.30
C LYS A 111 -14.22 -9.09 7.48
N PHE A 112 -14.00 -8.78 6.20
CA PHE A 112 -15.07 -8.32 5.32
C PHE A 112 -16.08 -9.43 5.04
N ALA A 113 -15.63 -10.66 4.82
CA ALA A 113 -16.51 -11.81 4.58
C ALA A 113 -17.51 -12.08 5.72
N ALA A 114 -17.20 -11.63 6.94
CA ALA A 114 -18.11 -11.75 8.08
C ALA A 114 -19.30 -10.76 8.03
N GLN A 115 -19.28 -9.79 7.10
CA GLN A 115 -20.38 -8.82 6.96
C GLN A 115 -21.41 -9.37 5.99
N PRO A 116 -22.73 -9.29 6.31
CA PRO A 116 -23.78 -9.92 5.52
C PRO A 116 -23.80 -9.56 4.03
N GLN A 117 -23.49 -8.31 3.69
CA GLN A 117 -23.47 -7.83 2.30
C GLN A 117 -22.39 -8.46 1.44
N TYR A 118 -21.35 -9.05 2.05
CA TYR A 118 -20.24 -9.69 1.32
C TYR A 118 -20.28 -11.23 1.40
N ALA A 119 -21.23 -11.79 2.13
CA ALA A 119 -21.38 -13.24 2.28
C ALA A 119 -21.43 -14.01 0.96
N PRO A 120 -22.13 -13.52 -0.11
CA PRO A 120 -22.22 -14.25 -1.37
C PRO A 120 -20.86 -14.49 -2.05
N TYR A 121 -19.87 -13.60 -1.85
CA TYR A 121 -18.58 -13.67 -2.55
C TYR A 121 -17.57 -14.64 -1.95
N GLU A 122 -17.87 -15.28 -0.84
CA GLU A 122 -17.03 -16.28 -0.16
C GLU A 122 -15.59 -15.87 0.11
N TRP A 123 -15.37 -14.61 0.43
CA TRP A 123 -14.01 -14.07 0.65
C TRP A 123 -13.28 -14.69 1.85
N ALA A 124 -13.98 -15.35 2.75
CA ALA A 124 -13.36 -16.14 3.79
C ALA A 124 -12.53 -17.31 3.21
N ASN A 125 -12.96 -17.86 2.05
CA ASN A 125 -12.30 -18.97 1.37
C ASN A 125 -11.31 -18.46 0.30
N ASN A 126 -11.80 -17.66 -0.64
CA ASN A 126 -11.04 -17.25 -1.83
C ASN A 126 -10.19 -15.98 -1.64
N LYS A 127 -10.33 -15.25 -0.53
CA LYS A 127 -9.62 -13.98 -0.23
C LYS A 127 -9.73 -12.93 -1.34
N GLY A 128 -10.81 -12.96 -2.12
CA GLY A 128 -11.03 -12.06 -3.25
C GLY A 128 -10.26 -12.43 -4.52
N TYR A 129 -9.66 -13.61 -4.58
CA TYR A 129 -9.11 -14.14 -5.83
C TYR A 129 -10.24 -14.62 -6.74
N GLY A 130 -10.02 -14.54 -8.08
CA GLY A 130 -11.01 -14.91 -9.09
C GLY A 130 -11.23 -16.41 -9.25
N SER A 131 -11.62 -17.11 -8.16
CA SER A 131 -12.07 -18.50 -8.21
C SER A 131 -13.37 -18.63 -8.99
N ALA A 132 -13.73 -19.84 -9.44
CA ALA A 132 -14.99 -20.08 -10.13
C ALA A 132 -16.19 -19.60 -9.30
N ALA A 133 -16.27 -20.01 -8.03
CA ALA A 133 -17.34 -19.62 -7.12
C ALA A 133 -17.42 -18.09 -6.93
N HIS A 134 -16.28 -17.39 -6.86
CA HIS A 134 -16.27 -15.93 -6.74
C HIS A 134 -16.81 -15.25 -8.00
N ARG A 135 -16.44 -15.73 -9.20
CA ARG A 135 -16.96 -15.20 -10.46
C ARG A 135 -18.44 -15.48 -10.64
N GLU A 136 -18.90 -16.69 -10.29
CA GLU A 136 -20.31 -17.04 -10.30
C GLU A 136 -21.13 -16.13 -9.38
N ALA A 137 -20.62 -15.86 -8.17
CA ALA A 137 -21.26 -14.93 -7.24
C ALA A 137 -21.34 -13.50 -7.81
N ILE A 138 -20.32 -13.02 -8.54
CA ILE A 138 -20.37 -11.71 -9.20
C ILE A 138 -21.42 -11.70 -10.33
N VAL A 139 -21.58 -12.79 -11.08
CA VAL A 139 -22.62 -12.91 -12.12
C VAL A 139 -24.03 -12.88 -11.50
N GLU A 140 -24.23 -13.58 -10.39
CA GLU A 140 -25.53 -13.74 -9.74
C GLU A 140 -25.95 -12.50 -8.94
N HIS A 141 -25.03 -11.91 -8.17
CA HIS A 141 -25.32 -10.84 -7.21
C HIS A 141 -24.81 -9.46 -7.65
N GLY A 142 -24.09 -9.38 -8.76
CA GLY A 142 -23.38 -8.17 -9.17
C GLY A 142 -22.08 -7.95 -8.39
N PRO A 143 -21.27 -6.96 -8.79
CA PRO A 143 -20.08 -6.58 -8.03
C PRO A 143 -20.46 -5.75 -6.79
N SER A 144 -19.74 -5.94 -5.69
CA SER A 144 -19.85 -5.07 -4.51
C SER A 144 -19.03 -3.78 -4.69
N ASP A 145 -19.18 -2.86 -3.75
CA ASP A 145 -18.41 -1.61 -3.64
C ASP A 145 -16.88 -1.79 -3.43
N LEU A 146 -16.46 -3.02 -3.08
CA LEU A 146 -15.04 -3.37 -2.91
C LEU A 146 -14.43 -4.03 -4.14
N HIS A 147 -15.23 -4.32 -5.18
CA HIS A 147 -14.70 -4.80 -6.45
C HIS A 147 -14.13 -3.66 -7.30
N ARG A 148 -13.16 -4.00 -8.14
CA ARG A 148 -12.56 -3.07 -9.12
C ARG A 148 -13.44 -3.03 -10.36
N LEU A 149 -14.32 -2.04 -10.45
CA LEU A 149 -15.34 -1.97 -11.49
C LEU A 149 -14.77 -1.71 -12.89
N SER A 150 -13.58 -1.10 -12.99
CA SER A 150 -12.88 -0.85 -14.25
C SER A 150 -12.24 -2.10 -14.87
N TRP A 151 -12.27 -3.25 -14.16
CA TRP A 151 -11.69 -4.51 -14.63
C TRP A 151 -12.76 -5.45 -15.16
N HIS A 152 -12.37 -6.33 -16.13
CA HIS A 152 -13.22 -7.44 -16.53
C HIS A 152 -13.29 -8.45 -15.39
N LEU A 153 -14.41 -8.45 -14.66
CA LEU A 153 -14.59 -9.28 -13.46
C LEU A 153 -15.06 -10.68 -13.78
N VAL A 154 -15.75 -10.84 -14.90
CA VAL A 154 -16.37 -12.09 -15.39
C VAL A 154 -16.15 -12.22 -16.88
#